data_fbecc3e5a4f848e153d6df131fbba5b1
#
_entry.id   fbecc3e5a4f848e153d6df131fbba5b1
#
_cell.length_a   1.000
_cell.length_b   1.000
_cell.length_c   1.000
_cell.angle_alpha   90.00
_cell.angle_beta   90.00
_cell.angle_gamma   90.00
#
_symmetry.space_group_name_H-M   'P 1'
#
loop_
_entity.id
_entity.type
_entity.pdbx_description
1 polymer ?
#
loop_
_entity_poly.entity_id
_entity_poly.type
_entity_poly.pdbx_seq_one_letter_code
_entity_poly.pdbx_strand_id
1 'polypeptide(L)'
;MRCIISCMGYVFLLIASFAGITKMAAMKGCGKVCPGAYNSVRINAFRSLLCAAVALAVFLASGARAEKEEWWLWLISGASNAAMMFAWLLCSERIGLVFVESFCMLGSVAIPLFLAPVLYEGEAVNARQWAGAACLLAALVLLFAKRKNAAAARGGETKEFSGNSPERAAAQTEKTAAERRKAAAITAAYIVLLVLSNAGVSITQKLYPARTGKEYAPFFNLMTFFVVCACFLAALLAGKAFAGKRLLPENAASGKKLATFVSVAAVMIYVYSFFATLAAEALPSAVYYPLARGVSMLLTVLCDSIVFRQKITGNVWAALAFIFAAIALTSL
;
A
#
# COMPACT_ATOMS: atom_id res chain seq x y z
N MET A 1 -30.07 -14.73 -8.05
CA MET A 1 -29.50 -14.05 -6.87
C MET A 1 -27.98 -13.97 -6.90
N ARG A 2 -27.22 -15.08 -7.07
CA ARG A 2 -25.73 -15.07 -7.16
C ARG A 2 -25.17 -14.12 -8.23
N CYS A 3 -25.77 -14.03 -9.43
CA CYS A 3 -25.31 -13.17 -10.51
C CYS A 3 -25.39 -11.66 -10.16
N ILE A 4 -26.42 -11.24 -9.44
CA ILE A 4 -26.60 -9.84 -8.99
C ILE A 4 -25.53 -9.50 -7.91
N ILE A 5 -25.29 -10.40 -6.99
CA ILE A 5 -24.28 -10.21 -5.92
C ILE A 5 -22.87 -10.08 -6.53
N SER A 6 -22.52 -10.93 -7.50
CA SER A 6 -21.25 -10.81 -8.21
C SER A 6 -21.13 -9.49 -8.96
N CYS A 7 -22.18 -9.03 -9.64
CA CYS A 7 -22.18 -7.74 -10.34
C CYS A 7 -21.93 -6.57 -9.38
N MET A 8 -22.56 -6.58 -8.20
CA MET A 8 -22.34 -5.58 -7.16
C MET A 8 -20.88 -5.61 -6.65
N GLY A 9 -20.28 -6.80 -6.52
CA GLY A 9 -18.88 -6.93 -6.13
C GLY A 9 -17.90 -6.23 -7.08
N TYR A 10 -18.13 -6.32 -8.39
CA TYR A 10 -17.32 -5.60 -9.40
C TYR A 10 -17.53 -4.08 -9.32
N VAL A 11 -18.75 -3.60 -9.08
CA VAL A 11 -19.03 -2.17 -8.87
C VAL A 11 -18.28 -1.65 -7.64
N PHE A 12 -18.36 -2.35 -6.53
CA PHE A 12 -17.62 -1.98 -5.31
C PHE A 12 -16.11 -1.94 -5.54
N LEU A 13 -15.58 -2.90 -6.29
CA LEU A 13 -14.17 -2.94 -6.65
C LEU A 13 -13.74 -1.75 -7.52
N LEU A 14 -14.56 -1.34 -8.48
CA LEU A 14 -14.30 -0.16 -9.30
C LEU A 14 -14.28 1.11 -8.45
N ILE A 15 -15.27 1.31 -7.58
CA ILE A 15 -15.29 2.46 -6.65
C ILE A 15 -14.05 2.47 -5.76
N ALA A 16 -13.70 1.32 -5.17
CA ALA A 16 -12.48 1.18 -4.38
C ALA A 16 -11.23 1.54 -5.18
N SER A 17 -11.13 1.07 -6.43
CA SER A 17 -9.97 1.33 -7.28
C SER A 17 -9.80 2.82 -7.59
N PHE A 18 -10.87 3.53 -7.93
CA PHE A 18 -10.82 4.99 -8.15
C PHE A 18 -10.46 5.75 -6.87
N ALA A 19 -11.04 5.40 -5.73
CA ALA A 19 -10.66 5.97 -4.44
C ALA A 19 -9.18 5.68 -4.12
N GLY A 20 -8.71 4.48 -4.48
CA GLY A 20 -7.32 4.05 -4.34
C GLY A 20 -6.34 4.96 -5.06
N ILE A 21 -6.61 5.34 -6.32
CA ILE A 21 -5.72 6.24 -7.08
C ILE A 21 -5.73 7.64 -6.50
N THR A 22 -6.92 8.17 -6.20
CA THR A 22 -7.06 9.52 -5.64
C THR A 22 -6.29 9.63 -4.32
N LYS A 23 -6.40 8.61 -3.43
CA LYS A 23 -5.59 8.57 -2.19
C LYS A 23 -4.09 8.58 -2.48
N MET A 24 -3.63 7.82 -3.50
CA MET A 24 -2.20 7.73 -3.84
C MET A 24 -1.66 9.05 -4.40
N ALA A 25 -2.40 9.71 -5.27
CA ALA A 25 -2.06 11.02 -5.79
C ALA A 25 -1.96 12.06 -4.66
N ALA A 26 -2.93 12.08 -3.74
CA ALA A 26 -2.92 12.96 -2.57
C ALA A 26 -1.74 12.67 -1.64
N MET A 27 -1.43 11.40 -1.37
CA MET A 27 -0.29 10.99 -0.53
C MET A 27 1.06 11.36 -1.15
N LYS A 28 1.23 11.20 -2.47
CA LYS A 28 2.43 11.67 -3.19
C LYS A 28 2.57 13.20 -3.07
N GLY A 29 1.45 13.93 -3.08
CA GLY A 29 1.41 15.36 -2.79
C GLY A 29 1.90 15.68 -1.36
N CYS A 30 1.45 14.93 -0.35
CA CYS A 30 1.91 15.07 1.03
C CYS A 30 3.43 14.88 1.16
N GLY A 31 3.99 13.82 0.58
CA GLY A 31 5.42 13.52 0.61
C GLY A 31 6.28 14.62 -0.03
N LYS A 32 5.79 15.24 -1.11
CA LYS A 32 6.48 16.38 -1.74
C LYS A 32 6.48 17.65 -0.89
N VAL A 33 5.38 17.90 -0.15
CA VAL A 33 5.24 19.10 0.70
C VAL A 33 6.02 18.94 2.01
N CYS A 34 6.11 17.72 2.55
CA CYS A 34 6.65 17.46 3.89
C CYS A 34 7.44 16.14 3.91
N PRO A 35 8.66 16.09 3.32
CA PRO A 35 9.44 14.86 3.23
C PRO A 35 10.03 14.44 4.58
N GLY A 36 10.36 13.15 4.71
CA GLY A 36 11.09 12.56 5.84
C GLY A 36 10.25 11.68 6.77
N ALA A 37 10.94 10.74 7.43
CA ALA A 37 10.30 9.67 8.21
C ALA A 37 9.40 10.18 9.36
N TYR A 38 9.83 11.19 10.11
CA TYR A 38 9.01 11.73 11.19
C TYR A 38 7.82 12.55 10.67
N ASN A 39 8.00 13.26 9.57
CA ASN A 39 6.88 13.93 8.90
C ASN A 39 5.87 12.92 8.35
N SER A 40 6.35 11.75 7.89
CA SER A 40 5.48 10.62 7.54
C SER A 40 4.60 10.18 8.72
N VAL A 41 5.17 10.07 9.93
CA VAL A 41 4.39 9.77 11.15
C VAL A 41 3.34 10.84 11.42
N ARG A 42 3.70 12.13 11.31
CA ARG A 42 2.76 13.25 11.49
C ARG A 42 1.61 13.21 10.49
N ILE A 43 1.93 13.07 9.20
CA ILE A 43 0.94 13.00 8.11
C ILE A 43 -0.01 11.84 8.37
N ASN A 44 0.53 10.67 8.71
CA ASN A 44 -0.26 9.48 8.97
C ASN A 44 -1.11 9.59 10.25
N ALA A 45 -0.64 10.27 11.30
CA ALA A 45 -1.42 10.53 12.51
C ALA A 45 -2.65 11.41 12.21
N PHE A 46 -2.47 12.56 11.54
CA PHE A 46 -3.59 13.42 11.16
C PHE A 46 -4.56 12.73 10.20
N ARG A 47 -4.04 12.02 9.21
CA ARG A 47 -4.84 11.26 8.26
C ARG A 47 -5.67 10.18 8.95
N SER A 48 -5.06 9.38 9.85
CA SER A 48 -5.77 8.31 10.55
C SER A 48 -6.83 8.83 11.50
N LEU A 49 -6.60 9.99 12.14
CA LEU A 49 -7.60 10.67 12.94
C LEU A 49 -8.83 11.06 12.10
N LEU A 50 -8.61 11.64 10.92
CA LEU A 50 -9.70 11.98 10.00
C LEU A 50 -10.40 10.71 9.46
N CYS A 51 -9.64 9.66 9.13
CA CYS A 51 -10.22 8.37 8.73
C CYS A 51 -11.11 7.79 9.83
N ALA A 52 -10.66 7.83 11.09
CA ALA A 52 -11.44 7.34 12.23
C ALA A 52 -12.71 8.17 12.45
N ALA A 53 -12.63 9.51 12.28
CA ALA A 53 -13.81 10.38 12.36
C ALA A 53 -14.84 10.09 11.26
N VAL A 54 -14.40 9.90 10.01
CA VAL A 54 -15.27 9.50 8.89
C VAL A 54 -15.87 8.11 9.14
N ALA A 55 -15.06 7.15 9.61
CA ALA A 55 -15.52 5.81 9.95
C ALA A 55 -16.58 5.82 11.06
N LEU A 56 -16.38 6.65 12.09
CA LEU A 56 -17.35 6.83 13.16
C LEU A 56 -18.67 7.42 12.65
N ALA A 57 -18.60 8.46 11.80
CA ALA A 57 -19.79 9.05 11.20
C ALA A 57 -20.59 8.05 10.36
N VAL A 58 -19.91 7.23 9.55
CA VAL A 58 -20.57 6.19 8.75
C VAL A 58 -21.12 5.07 9.62
N PHE A 59 -20.39 4.64 10.66
CA PHE A 59 -20.89 3.63 11.59
C PHE A 59 -22.19 4.10 12.29
N LEU A 60 -22.22 5.32 12.79
CA LEU A 60 -23.41 5.90 13.43
C LEU A 60 -24.57 6.07 12.44
N ALA A 61 -24.28 6.51 11.21
CA ALA A 61 -25.30 6.70 10.17
C ALA A 61 -25.86 5.37 9.62
N SER A 62 -25.04 4.31 9.58
CA SER A 62 -25.45 3.00 9.08
C SER A 62 -26.34 2.21 10.04
N GLY A 63 -26.39 2.58 11.33
CA GLY A 63 -27.05 1.79 12.37
C GLY A 63 -26.44 0.40 12.57
N ALA A 64 -25.22 0.18 12.09
CA ALA A 64 -24.53 -1.10 12.18
C ALA A 64 -24.29 -1.51 13.63
N ARG A 65 -24.33 -2.81 13.88
CA ARG A 65 -24.07 -3.36 15.22
C ARG A 65 -22.57 -3.54 15.46
N ALA A 66 -22.17 -3.51 16.72
CA ALA A 66 -20.81 -3.84 17.13
C ALA A 66 -20.67 -5.35 17.28
N GLU A 67 -19.58 -5.90 16.72
CA GLU A 67 -19.19 -7.30 16.85
C GLU A 67 -17.93 -7.40 17.71
N LYS A 68 -17.96 -8.20 18.77
CA LYS A 68 -16.87 -8.28 19.75
C LYS A 68 -16.09 -9.60 19.67
N GLU A 69 -16.67 -10.65 19.11
CA GLU A 69 -16.05 -11.99 19.13
C GLU A 69 -14.79 -12.06 18.28
N GLU A 70 -14.76 -11.41 17.13
CA GLU A 70 -13.61 -11.38 16.20
C GLU A 70 -12.71 -10.16 16.40
N TRP A 71 -12.55 -9.67 17.63
CA TRP A 71 -11.77 -8.45 17.96
C TRP A 71 -10.32 -8.51 17.48
N TRP A 72 -9.70 -9.66 17.46
CA TRP A 72 -8.32 -9.85 17.02
C TRP A 72 -8.14 -9.54 15.52
N LEU A 73 -9.17 -9.74 14.68
CA LEU A 73 -9.11 -9.45 13.25
C LEU A 73 -8.98 -7.94 12.98
N TRP A 74 -9.78 -7.09 13.62
CA TRP A 74 -9.65 -5.65 13.43
C TRP A 74 -8.39 -5.09 14.12
N LEU A 75 -7.90 -5.74 15.18
CA LEU A 75 -6.62 -5.37 15.79
C LEU A 75 -5.45 -5.66 14.84
N ILE A 76 -5.37 -6.87 14.26
CA ILE A 76 -4.36 -7.24 13.26
C ILE A 76 -4.50 -6.35 12.02
N SER A 77 -5.72 -6.09 11.55
CA SER A 77 -5.98 -5.21 10.41
C SER A 77 -5.44 -3.80 10.67
N GLY A 78 -5.72 -3.23 11.82
CA GLY A 78 -5.28 -1.89 12.19
C GLY A 78 -3.76 -1.78 12.33
N ALA A 79 -3.13 -2.73 13.04
CA ALA A 79 -1.68 -2.77 13.19
C ALA A 79 -0.96 -2.95 11.84
N SER A 80 -1.45 -3.88 11.01
CA SER A 80 -0.95 -4.09 9.65
C SER A 80 -1.14 -2.85 8.78
N ASN A 81 -2.30 -2.19 8.86
CA ASN A 81 -2.58 -0.98 8.10
C ASN A 81 -1.67 0.19 8.53
N ALA A 82 -1.40 0.34 9.82
CA ALA A 82 -0.46 1.35 10.33
C ALA A 82 0.96 1.10 9.80
N ALA A 83 1.45 -0.14 9.87
CA ALA A 83 2.75 -0.55 9.35
C ALA A 83 2.84 -0.34 7.82
N MET A 84 1.80 -0.73 7.08
CA MET A 84 1.70 -0.52 5.63
C MET A 84 1.76 0.97 5.27
N MET A 85 0.97 1.81 5.94
CA MET A 85 0.92 3.25 5.67
C MET A 85 2.26 3.93 5.92
N PHE A 86 2.96 3.53 6.99
CA PHE A 86 4.30 4.01 7.30
C PHE A 86 5.32 3.58 6.24
N ALA A 87 5.39 2.27 5.96
CA ALA A 87 6.32 1.72 4.99
C ALA A 87 6.06 2.24 3.56
N TRP A 88 4.79 2.39 3.17
CA TRP A 88 4.40 2.86 1.84
C TRP A 88 4.95 4.26 1.55
N LEU A 89 4.81 5.20 2.49
CA LEU A 89 5.28 6.57 2.30
C LEU A 89 6.81 6.62 2.17
N LEU A 90 7.54 5.92 3.04
CA LEU A 90 9.00 5.86 3.00
C LEU A 90 9.54 5.13 1.77
N CYS A 91 8.87 4.07 1.33
CA CYS A 91 9.23 3.37 0.11
C CYS A 91 8.94 4.23 -1.13
N SER A 92 7.81 4.96 -1.19
CA SER A 92 7.46 5.78 -2.34
C SER A 92 8.46 6.90 -2.61
N GLU A 93 9.06 7.46 -1.56
CA GLU A 93 10.15 8.45 -1.67
C GLU A 93 11.45 7.84 -2.22
N ARG A 94 11.73 6.56 -1.91
CA ARG A 94 13.02 5.91 -2.20
C ARG A 94 13.03 5.14 -3.51
N ILE A 95 11.98 4.42 -3.82
CA ILE A 95 11.95 3.47 -4.95
C ILE A 95 10.93 3.84 -6.03
N GLY A 96 10.08 4.83 -5.79
CA GLY A 96 9.03 5.26 -6.71
C GLY A 96 7.75 4.44 -6.60
N LEU A 97 6.66 5.05 -7.10
CA LEU A 97 5.29 4.59 -6.84
C LEU A 97 4.98 3.23 -7.46
N VAL A 98 5.38 3.03 -8.74
CA VAL A 98 5.13 1.76 -9.45
C VAL A 98 5.76 0.57 -8.73
N PHE A 99 6.98 0.73 -8.19
CA PHE A 99 7.64 -0.34 -7.45
C PHE A 99 6.98 -0.61 -6.11
N VAL A 100 6.56 0.44 -5.39
CA VAL A 100 5.82 0.28 -4.13
C VAL A 100 4.53 -0.50 -4.36
N GLU A 101 3.76 -0.16 -5.38
CA GLU A 101 2.53 -0.86 -5.72
C GLU A 101 2.77 -2.31 -6.16
N SER A 102 3.90 -2.57 -6.85
CA SER A 102 4.29 -3.95 -7.20
C SER A 102 4.53 -4.81 -5.94
N PHE A 103 5.19 -4.26 -4.92
CA PHE A 103 5.38 -4.97 -3.65
C PHE A 103 4.07 -5.07 -2.86
N CYS A 104 3.22 -4.05 -2.89
CA CYS A 104 1.87 -4.13 -2.33
C CYS A 104 1.07 -5.26 -2.99
N MET A 105 1.18 -5.41 -4.31
CA MET A 105 0.54 -6.48 -5.06
C MET A 105 1.05 -7.86 -4.62
N LEU A 106 2.36 -8.03 -4.46
CA LEU A 106 2.95 -9.27 -3.97
C LEU A 106 2.36 -9.66 -2.59
N GLY A 107 2.35 -8.74 -1.65
CA GLY A 107 1.80 -9.00 -0.31
C GLY A 107 0.31 -9.31 -0.31
N SER A 108 -0.47 -8.55 -1.07
CA SER A 108 -1.94 -8.65 -1.04
C SER A 108 -2.54 -9.71 -1.97
N VAL A 109 -1.76 -10.31 -2.85
CA VAL A 109 -2.24 -11.37 -3.75
C VAL A 109 -1.56 -12.69 -3.47
N ALA A 110 -0.23 -12.75 -3.51
CA ALA A 110 0.47 -14.03 -3.39
C ALA A 110 0.23 -14.69 -2.03
N ILE A 111 0.43 -13.94 -0.93
CA ILE A 111 0.29 -14.49 0.42
C ILE A 111 -1.16 -14.90 0.72
N PRO A 112 -2.20 -14.05 0.50
CA PRO A 112 -3.59 -14.46 0.73
C PRO A 112 -4.04 -15.63 -0.14
N LEU A 113 -3.59 -15.68 -1.41
CA LEU A 113 -3.92 -16.78 -2.32
C LEU A 113 -3.31 -18.10 -1.86
N PHE A 114 -2.05 -18.07 -1.38
CA PHE A 114 -1.38 -19.23 -0.79
C PHE A 114 -2.09 -19.74 0.46
N LEU A 115 -2.61 -18.84 1.28
CA LEU A 115 -3.29 -19.16 2.52
C LEU A 115 -4.80 -19.41 2.33
N ALA A 116 -5.35 -19.12 1.14
CA ALA A 116 -6.79 -19.24 0.89
C ALA A 116 -7.38 -20.62 1.24
N PRO A 117 -6.76 -21.77 0.88
CA PRO A 117 -7.30 -23.08 1.22
C PRO A 117 -7.37 -23.36 2.74
N VAL A 118 -6.52 -22.68 3.51
CA VAL A 118 -6.46 -22.86 4.99
C VAL A 118 -7.39 -21.87 5.70
N LEU A 119 -7.52 -20.64 5.17
CA LEU A 119 -8.23 -19.55 5.85
C LEU A 119 -9.70 -19.45 5.44
N TYR A 120 -10.04 -19.89 4.23
CA TYR A 120 -11.39 -19.74 3.68
C TYR A 120 -11.95 -21.13 3.35
N GLU A 121 -12.90 -21.58 4.16
CA GLU A 121 -13.54 -22.88 3.99
C GLU A 121 -14.18 -23.01 2.60
N GLY A 122 -13.83 -24.09 1.89
CA GLY A 122 -14.37 -24.40 0.56
C GLY A 122 -13.74 -23.63 -0.63
N GLU A 123 -12.73 -22.78 -0.43
CA GLU A 123 -11.98 -22.14 -1.50
C GLU A 123 -10.75 -22.97 -1.89
N ALA A 124 -10.88 -23.84 -2.90
CA ALA A 124 -9.73 -24.51 -3.50
C ALA A 124 -9.14 -23.67 -4.64
N VAL A 125 -7.83 -23.47 -4.62
CA VAL A 125 -7.11 -22.77 -5.68
C VAL A 125 -6.81 -23.77 -6.81
N ASN A 126 -7.34 -23.51 -8.00
CA ASN A 126 -7.14 -24.38 -9.17
C ASN A 126 -5.81 -24.08 -9.91
N ALA A 127 -5.41 -24.96 -10.85
CA ALA A 127 -4.16 -24.81 -11.59
C ALA A 127 -4.10 -23.50 -12.41
N ARG A 128 -5.22 -23.00 -12.93
CA ARG A 128 -5.27 -21.72 -13.67
C ARG A 128 -4.97 -20.54 -12.78
N GLN A 129 -5.48 -20.55 -11.54
CA GLN A 129 -5.24 -19.50 -10.55
C GLN A 129 -3.78 -19.47 -10.10
N TRP A 130 -3.15 -20.66 -9.97
CA TRP A 130 -1.70 -20.76 -9.76
C TRP A 130 -0.90 -20.21 -10.93
N ALA A 131 -1.31 -20.48 -12.17
CA ALA A 131 -0.69 -19.91 -13.37
C ALA A 131 -0.84 -18.36 -13.38
N GLY A 132 -2.01 -17.85 -12.98
CA GLY A 132 -2.23 -16.40 -12.80
C GLY A 132 -1.29 -15.79 -11.74
N ALA A 133 -1.11 -16.45 -10.60
CA ALA A 133 -0.16 -16.02 -9.57
C ALA A 133 1.28 -16.01 -10.10
N ALA A 134 1.68 -17.02 -10.89
CA ALA A 134 2.99 -17.07 -11.55
C ALA A 134 3.18 -15.90 -12.53
N CYS A 135 2.15 -15.53 -13.31
CA CYS A 135 2.18 -14.35 -14.17
C CYS A 135 2.37 -13.04 -13.38
N LEU A 136 1.76 -12.90 -12.20
CA LEU A 136 1.97 -11.74 -11.33
C LEU A 136 3.41 -11.67 -10.83
N LEU A 137 4.00 -12.80 -10.45
CA LEU A 137 5.41 -12.88 -10.06
C LEU A 137 6.34 -12.53 -11.23
N ALA A 138 6.04 -13.01 -12.44
CA ALA A 138 6.81 -12.68 -13.65
C ALA A 138 6.72 -11.18 -13.97
N ALA A 139 5.54 -10.56 -13.85
CA ALA A 139 5.37 -9.11 -13.98
C ALA A 139 6.27 -8.33 -13.00
N LEU A 140 6.33 -8.80 -11.76
CA LEU A 140 7.18 -8.21 -10.71
C LEU A 140 8.68 -8.31 -11.11
N VAL A 141 9.15 -9.47 -11.53
CA VAL A 141 10.54 -9.69 -11.97
C VAL A 141 10.90 -8.76 -13.12
N LEU A 142 10.01 -8.60 -14.12
CA LEU A 142 10.23 -7.72 -15.27
C LEU A 142 10.38 -6.24 -14.86
N LEU A 143 9.60 -5.79 -13.87
CA LEU A 143 9.72 -4.44 -13.33
C LEU A 143 11.07 -4.20 -12.64
N PHE A 144 11.61 -5.23 -11.96
CA PHE A 144 12.89 -5.13 -11.26
C PHE A 144 14.12 -5.33 -12.12
N ALA A 145 14.07 -6.16 -13.17
CA ALA A 145 15.20 -6.48 -14.01
C ALA A 145 15.86 -5.23 -14.61
N LYS A 146 15.09 -4.24 -15.03
CA LYS A 146 15.61 -3.01 -15.64
C LYS A 146 16.25 -2.04 -14.65
N ARG A 147 15.85 -2.05 -13.37
CA ARG A 147 16.43 -1.16 -12.38
C ARG A 147 17.90 -1.48 -12.11
N LYS A 148 18.27 -2.75 -12.16
CA LYS A 148 19.67 -3.20 -12.04
C LYS A 148 20.53 -2.64 -13.17
N ASN A 149 20.03 -2.65 -14.41
CA ASN A 149 20.73 -2.14 -15.57
C ASN A 149 20.83 -0.61 -15.60
N ALA A 150 19.79 0.12 -15.18
CA ALA A 150 19.81 1.57 -15.10
C ALA A 150 20.71 2.09 -13.96
N ALA A 151 20.81 1.36 -12.86
CA ALA A 151 21.74 1.67 -11.77
C ALA A 151 23.20 1.39 -12.18
N ALA A 152 23.45 0.32 -12.95
CA ALA A 152 24.75 0.02 -13.51
C ALA A 152 25.21 1.06 -14.55
N ALA A 153 24.29 1.54 -15.40
CA ALA A 153 24.58 2.58 -16.41
C ALA A 153 24.91 3.94 -15.76
N ARG A 154 24.25 4.32 -14.66
CA ARG A 154 24.54 5.55 -13.91
C ARG A 154 25.80 5.47 -13.05
N GLY A 155 26.26 4.29 -12.69
CA GLY A 155 27.52 4.06 -11.96
C GLY A 155 28.78 4.24 -12.82
N GLY A 156 28.62 4.31 -14.14
CA GLY A 156 29.74 4.48 -15.10
C GLY A 156 30.14 5.93 -15.36
N GLU A 157 29.34 6.93 -15.04
CA GLU A 157 29.57 8.34 -15.42
C GLU A 157 30.23 9.24 -14.36
N THR A 158 30.63 8.69 -13.21
CA THR A 158 31.35 9.49 -12.20
C THR A 158 32.79 9.02 -12.06
N LYS A 159 33.58 9.15 -13.14
CA LYS A 159 35.04 9.19 -13.08
C LYS A 159 35.51 10.42 -13.84
N GLU A 160 35.62 11.54 -13.09
CA GLU A 160 36.66 12.52 -13.44
C GLU A 160 36.92 13.46 -12.26
N PHE A 161 38.20 13.54 -11.95
CA PHE A 161 38.93 14.64 -11.34
C PHE A 161 38.71 14.94 -9.83
N SER A 162 39.50 14.27 -8.97
CA SER A 162 39.98 14.88 -7.75
C SER A 162 41.34 14.28 -7.38
N GLY A 163 42.39 15.13 -7.41
CA GLY A 163 43.77 14.79 -7.08
C GLY A 163 43.98 14.56 -5.57
N ASN A 164 43.38 13.54 -5.00
CA ASN A 164 43.59 13.12 -3.61
C ASN A 164 44.39 11.80 -3.55
N SER A 165 45.27 11.70 -2.57
CA SER A 165 46.10 10.53 -2.32
C SER A 165 45.31 9.23 -2.32
N PRO A 166 45.84 8.14 -2.92
CA PRO A 166 45.08 6.88 -3.14
C PRO A 166 44.53 6.28 -1.83
N GLU A 167 45.16 6.46 -0.70
CA GLU A 167 44.67 5.98 0.60
C GLU A 167 43.41 6.71 1.11
N ARG A 168 43.32 8.04 0.91
CA ARG A 168 42.11 8.82 1.28
C ARG A 168 40.92 8.51 0.32
N ALA A 169 41.22 8.28 -0.94
CA ALA A 169 40.22 7.87 -1.93
C ALA A 169 39.65 6.46 -1.60
N ALA A 170 40.50 5.52 -1.21
CA ALA A 170 40.06 4.18 -0.80
C ALA A 170 39.18 4.20 0.45
N ALA A 171 39.61 4.93 1.51
CA ALA A 171 38.81 5.06 2.75
C ALA A 171 37.48 5.80 2.55
N GLN A 172 37.42 6.81 1.65
CA GLN A 172 36.19 7.49 1.29
C GLN A 172 35.26 6.59 0.47
N THR A 173 35.83 5.76 -0.43
CA THR A 173 35.07 4.81 -1.24
C THR A 173 34.47 3.71 -0.36
N GLU A 174 35.18 3.25 0.65
CA GLU A 174 34.73 2.23 1.60
C GLU A 174 33.63 2.75 2.53
N LYS A 175 33.74 3.98 3.06
CA LYS A 175 32.68 4.65 3.83
C LYS A 175 31.40 4.84 2.99
N THR A 176 31.54 5.29 1.74
CA THR A 176 30.38 5.45 0.84
C THR A 176 29.75 4.09 0.48
N ALA A 177 30.53 3.02 0.35
CA ALA A 177 30.02 1.68 0.13
C ALA A 177 29.24 1.14 1.34
N ALA A 178 29.75 1.34 2.55
CA ALA A 178 29.08 0.95 3.78
C ALA A 178 27.75 1.71 3.98
N GLU A 179 27.74 3.01 3.74
CA GLU A 179 26.52 3.83 3.79
C GLU A 179 25.48 3.39 2.75
N ARG A 180 25.90 3.08 1.53
CA ARG A 180 25.01 2.51 0.48
C ARG A 180 24.43 1.16 0.89
N ARG A 181 25.22 0.26 1.46
CA ARG A 181 24.75 -1.03 1.99
C ARG A 181 23.75 -0.85 3.11
N LYS A 182 23.99 0.06 4.06
CA LYS A 182 23.06 0.39 5.14
C LYS A 182 21.75 0.95 4.60
N ALA A 183 21.79 1.88 3.65
CA ALA A 183 20.61 2.45 3.01
C ALA A 183 19.81 1.38 2.24
N ALA A 184 20.49 0.46 1.55
CA ALA A 184 19.85 -0.65 0.86
C ALA A 184 19.20 -1.63 1.84
N ALA A 185 19.84 -1.97 2.94
CA ALA A 185 19.30 -2.84 3.99
C ALA A 185 18.04 -2.24 4.63
N ILE A 186 18.06 -0.94 4.95
CA ILE A 186 16.90 -0.22 5.49
C ILE A 186 15.74 -0.23 4.47
N THR A 187 16.03 -0.01 3.20
CA THR A 187 15.00 -0.04 2.15
C THR A 187 14.41 -1.44 2.00
N ALA A 188 15.25 -2.48 2.05
CA ALA A 188 14.78 -3.87 2.02
C ALA A 188 13.88 -4.20 3.22
N ALA A 189 14.24 -3.75 4.43
CA ALA A 189 13.40 -3.93 5.62
C ALA A 189 12.02 -3.25 5.47
N TYR A 190 11.96 -2.03 4.91
CA TYR A 190 10.67 -1.37 4.63
C TYR A 190 9.86 -2.10 3.56
N ILE A 191 10.50 -2.69 2.55
CA ILE A 191 9.83 -3.50 1.54
C ILE A 191 9.22 -4.76 2.17
N VAL A 192 9.99 -5.48 3.00
CA VAL A 192 9.47 -6.66 3.71
C VAL A 192 8.29 -6.27 4.61
N LEU A 193 8.42 -5.19 5.37
CA LEU A 193 7.34 -4.67 6.20
C LEU A 193 6.10 -4.33 5.36
N LEU A 194 6.28 -3.70 4.20
CA LEU A 194 5.21 -3.35 3.27
C LEU A 194 4.49 -4.59 2.73
N VAL A 195 5.23 -5.64 2.34
CA VAL A 195 4.67 -6.89 1.82
C VAL A 195 3.86 -7.61 2.89
N LEU A 196 4.45 -7.82 4.07
CA LEU A 196 3.79 -8.54 5.17
C LEU A 196 2.57 -7.79 5.70
N SER A 197 2.68 -6.49 5.88
CA SER A 197 1.57 -5.68 6.36
C SER A 197 0.42 -5.61 5.34
N ASN A 198 0.73 -5.55 4.04
CA ASN A 198 -0.31 -5.60 3.01
C ASN A 198 -1.04 -6.95 2.96
N ALA A 199 -0.32 -8.06 3.21
CA ALA A 199 -0.93 -9.38 3.36
C ALA A 199 -1.90 -9.41 4.55
N GLY A 200 -1.46 -8.90 5.71
CA GLY A 200 -2.30 -8.83 6.91
C GLY A 200 -3.59 -8.04 6.69
N VAL A 201 -3.51 -6.86 6.05
CA VAL A 201 -4.70 -6.07 5.69
C VAL A 201 -5.62 -6.85 4.75
N SER A 202 -5.08 -7.46 3.69
CA SER A 202 -5.89 -8.15 2.68
C SER A 202 -6.60 -9.38 3.23
N ILE A 203 -5.90 -10.16 4.06
CA ILE A 203 -6.46 -11.35 4.73
C ILE A 203 -7.59 -10.95 5.68
N THR A 204 -7.36 -9.98 6.55
CA THR A 204 -8.36 -9.57 7.56
C THR A 204 -9.58 -8.90 6.93
N GLN A 205 -9.40 -8.11 5.85
CA GLN A 205 -10.50 -7.50 5.10
C GLN A 205 -11.46 -8.53 4.49
N LYS A 206 -10.96 -9.72 4.13
CA LYS A 206 -11.81 -10.79 3.63
C LYS A 206 -12.32 -11.70 4.74
N LEU A 207 -11.46 -12.05 5.69
CA LEU A 207 -11.78 -13.02 6.74
C LEU A 207 -12.86 -12.49 7.70
N TYR A 208 -12.83 -11.19 8.03
CA TYR A 208 -13.78 -10.61 8.96
C TYR A 208 -15.23 -10.70 8.45
N PRO A 209 -15.58 -10.16 7.25
CA PRO A 209 -16.96 -10.28 6.77
C PRO A 209 -17.36 -11.72 6.42
N ALA A 210 -16.42 -12.61 6.12
CA ALA A 210 -16.69 -14.02 5.90
C ALA A 210 -17.14 -14.74 7.20
N ARG A 211 -16.65 -14.29 8.36
CA ARG A 211 -16.99 -14.86 9.66
C ARG A 211 -18.18 -14.19 10.34
N THR A 212 -18.30 -12.87 10.22
CA THR A 212 -19.28 -12.08 10.96
C THR A 212 -20.48 -11.65 10.12
N GLY A 213 -20.29 -11.47 8.81
CA GLY A 213 -21.27 -10.92 7.88
C GLY A 213 -20.93 -9.48 7.45
N LYS A 214 -21.46 -9.11 6.28
CA LYS A 214 -21.20 -7.80 5.65
C LYS A 214 -21.79 -6.61 6.41
N GLU A 215 -22.83 -6.82 7.18
CA GLU A 215 -23.50 -5.82 8.01
C GLU A 215 -22.58 -5.24 9.09
N TYR A 216 -21.54 -5.98 9.49
CA TYR A 216 -20.53 -5.52 10.43
C TYR A 216 -19.31 -4.81 9.79
N ALA A 217 -19.27 -4.69 8.47
CA ALA A 217 -18.17 -4.01 7.76
C ALA A 217 -17.94 -2.56 8.24
N PRO A 218 -18.96 -1.72 8.54
CA PRO A 218 -18.75 -0.39 9.11
C PRO A 218 -18.03 -0.42 10.46
N PHE A 219 -18.37 -1.38 11.32
CA PHE A 219 -17.73 -1.56 12.62
C PHE A 219 -16.27 -2.02 12.47
N PHE A 220 -16.00 -2.99 11.60
CA PHE A 220 -14.65 -3.43 11.29
C PHE A 220 -13.75 -2.29 10.83
N ASN A 221 -14.23 -1.49 9.89
CA ASN A 221 -13.47 -0.33 9.39
C ASN A 221 -13.24 0.71 10.48
N LEU A 222 -14.26 1.00 11.32
CA LEU A 222 -14.13 1.89 12.45
C LEU A 222 -13.01 1.44 13.40
N MET A 223 -13.06 0.18 13.86
CA MET A 223 -12.07 -0.35 14.80
C MET A 223 -10.68 -0.44 14.17
N THR A 224 -10.58 -0.84 12.92
CA THR A 224 -9.31 -0.82 12.15
C THR A 224 -8.69 0.59 12.18
N PHE A 225 -9.45 1.64 11.85
CA PHE A 225 -8.90 3.01 11.84
C PHE A 225 -8.65 3.57 13.24
N PHE A 226 -9.39 3.14 14.25
CA PHE A 226 -9.06 3.46 15.65
C PHE A 226 -7.69 2.90 16.05
N VAL A 227 -7.40 1.65 15.71
CA VAL A 227 -6.09 1.03 16.00
C VAL A 227 -4.99 1.74 15.21
N VAL A 228 -5.20 2.06 13.93
CA VAL A 228 -4.25 2.84 13.12
C VAL A 228 -3.95 4.19 13.78
N CYS A 229 -4.99 4.89 14.21
CA CYS A 229 -4.87 6.19 14.89
C CYS A 229 -4.06 6.05 16.19
N ALA A 230 -4.38 5.06 17.02
CA ALA A 230 -3.66 4.78 18.26
C ALA A 230 -2.17 4.50 18.02
N CYS A 231 -1.83 3.68 17.01
CA CYS A 231 -0.44 3.40 16.65
C CYS A 231 0.34 4.66 16.25
N PHE A 232 -0.25 5.52 15.39
CA PHE A 232 0.43 6.75 14.96
C PHE A 232 0.48 7.82 16.04
N LEU A 233 -0.53 7.95 16.88
CA LEU A 233 -0.50 8.84 18.04
C LEU A 233 0.55 8.39 19.05
N ALA A 234 0.64 7.10 19.34
CA ALA A 234 1.69 6.56 20.21
C ALA A 234 3.09 6.84 19.65
N ALA A 235 3.30 6.61 18.33
CA ALA A 235 4.57 6.92 17.67
C ALA A 235 4.90 8.43 17.68
N LEU A 236 3.89 9.29 17.54
CA LEU A 236 4.05 10.73 17.59
C LEU A 236 4.42 11.21 19.00
N LEU A 237 3.74 10.70 20.02
CA LEU A 237 4.03 11.01 21.44
C LEU A 237 5.41 10.49 21.85
N ALA A 238 5.78 9.29 21.44
CA ALA A 238 7.12 8.75 21.65
C ALA A 238 8.20 9.63 20.99
N GLY A 239 7.97 10.07 19.74
CA GLY A 239 8.87 10.99 19.05
C GLY A 239 9.03 12.34 19.78
N LYS A 240 7.97 12.85 20.39
CA LYS A 240 8.04 14.05 21.24
C LYS A 240 8.80 13.78 22.54
N ALA A 241 8.45 12.71 23.24
CA ALA A 241 9.02 12.40 24.57
C ALA A 241 10.51 12.06 24.51
N PHE A 242 10.92 11.20 23.55
CA PHE A 242 12.29 10.68 23.49
C PHE A 242 13.23 11.46 22.57
N ALA A 243 12.70 12.17 21.56
CA ALA A 243 13.52 12.87 20.56
C ALA A 243 13.29 14.39 20.53
N GLY A 244 12.49 14.95 21.43
CA GLY A 244 12.19 16.39 21.49
C GLY A 244 11.55 16.98 20.23
N LYS A 245 10.98 16.13 19.36
CA LYS A 245 10.46 16.55 18.06
C LYS A 245 9.13 17.29 18.20
N ARG A 246 8.94 18.35 17.42
CA ARG A 246 7.70 19.14 17.43
C ARG A 246 6.55 18.34 16.82
N LEU A 247 5.33 18.52 17.34
CA LEU A 247 4.12 17.83 16.87
C LEU A 247 3.60 18.40 15.54
N LEU A 248 3.74 19.72 15.33
CA LEU A 248 3.24 20.42 14.14
C LEU A 248 4.37 20.83 13.20
N PRO A 249 4.14 20.89 11.87
CA PRO A 249 5.10 21.42 10.90
C PRO A 249 5.31 22.93 11.10
N GLU A 250 6.53 23.41 10.84
CA GLU A 250 6.95 24.80 11.14
C GLU A 250 6.40 25.85 10.18
N ASN A 251 5.97 25.50 8.97
CA ASN A 251 5.57 26.45 7.93
C ASN A 251 4.06 26.50 7.68
N ALA A 252 3.40 27.61 8.08
CA ALA A 252 1.97 27.80 7.90
C ALA A 252 1.49 27.84 6.44
N ALA A 253 2.30 28.35 5.50
CA ALA A 253 1.96 28.37 4.07
C ALA A 253 1.92 26.96 3.44
N SER A 254 2.76 26.05 3.92
CA SER A 254 2.73 24.63 3.57
C SER A 254 1.55 23.91 4.21
N GLY A 255 1.03 24.42 5.34
CA GLY A 255 -0.02 23.80 6.14
C GLY A 255 -1.36 23.68 5.40
N LYS A 256 -1.80 24.70 4.67
CA LYS A 256 -3.07 24.66 3.91
C LYS A 256 -3.07 23.58 2.81
N LYS A 257 -2.02 23.55 2.00
CA LYS A 257 -1.86 22.52 0.95
C LYS A 257 -1.77 21.13 1.54
N LEU A 258 -1.00 20.96 2.62
CA LEU A 258 -0.86 19.71 3.33
C LEU A 258 -2.21 19.25 3.91
N ALA A 259 -2.96 20.15 4.56
CA ALA A 259 -4.28 19.85 5.10
C ALA A 259 -5.26 19.37 4.01
N THR A 260 -5.28 20.03 2.85
CA THR A 260 -6.11 19.60 1.71
C THR A 260 -5.74 18.19 1.24
N PHE A 261 -4.43 17.92 1.02
CA PHE A 261 -3.99 16.60 0.59
C PHE A 261 -4.29 15.51 1.63
N VAL A 262 -4.08 15.81 2.93
CA VAL A 262 -4.36 14.88 4.02
C VAL A 262 -5.86 14.59 4.12
N SER A 263 -6.72 15.61 4.00
CA SER A 263 -8.17 15.44 4.05
C SER A 263 -8.69 14.61 2.89
N VAL A 264 -8.25 14.93 1.66
CA VAL A 264 -8.62 14.13 0.48
C VAL A 264 -8.13 12.69 0.63
N ALA A 265 -6.88 12.49 1.06
CA ALA A 265 -6.34 11.16 1.29
C ALA A 265 -7.15 10.39 2.34
N ALA A 266 -7.54 11.02 3.45
CA ALA A 266 -8.29 10.39 4.52
C ALA A 266 -9.67 9.90 4.07
N VAL A 267 -10.45 10.76 3.40
CA VAL A 267 -11.76 10.38 2.86
C VAL A 267 -11.62 9.25 1.84
N MET A 268 -10.66 9.37 0.91
CA MET A 268 -10.47 8.36 -0.14
C MET A 268 -9.93 7.03 0.41
N ILE A 269 -9.14 7.04 1.48
CA ILE A 269 -8.71 5.81 2.17
C ILE A 269 -9.89 5.11 2.82
N TYR A 270 -10.77 5.85 3.47
CA TYR A 270 -11.97 5.27 4.06
C TYR A 270 -12.88 4.67 2.97
N VAL A 271 -13.18 5.42 1.91
CA VAL A 271 -13.97 4.95 0.76
C VAL A 271 -13.34 3.69 0.15
N TYR A 272 -12.03 3.72 -0.08
CA TYR A 272 -11.28 2.55 -0.55
C TYR A 272 -11.46 1.33 0.37
N SER A 273 -11.20 1.50 1.67
CA SER A 273 -11.25 0.41 2.64
C SER A 273 -12.66 -0.17 2.75
N PHE A 274 -13.68 0.67 2.84
CA PHE A 274 -15.07 0.26 2.96
C PHE A 274 -15.54 -0.55 1.75
N PHE A 275 -15.37 -0.01 0.53
CA PHE A 275 -15.78 -0.70 -0.69
C PHE A 275 -14.90 -1.91 -1.02
N ALA A 276 -13.61 -1.90 -0.65
CA ALA A 276 -12.75 -3.07 -0.77
C ALA A 276 -13.22 -4.22 0.14
N THR A 277 -13.67 -3.92 1.36
CA THR A 277 -14.23 -4.92 2.28
C THR A 277 -15.51 -5.53 1.72
N LEU A 278 -16.41 -4.72 1.17
CA LEU A 278 -17.66 -5.20 0.54
C LEU A 278 -17.37 -6.02 -0.74
N ALA A 279 -16.40 -5.61 -1.55
CA ALA A 279 -16.00 -6.35 -2.75
C ALA A 279 -15.33 -7.69 -2.38
N ALA A 280 -14.50 -7.71 -1.33
CA ALA A 280 -13.82 -8.91 -0.85
C ALA A 280 -14.81 -9.99 -0.34
N GLU A 281 -15.91 -9.56 0.26
CA GLU A 281 -16.98 -10.48 0.68
C GLU A 281 -17.79 -10.99 -0.53
N ALA A 282 -18.10 -10.11 -1.50
CA ALA A 282 -18.96 -10.45 -2.63
C ALA A 282 -18.27 -11.31 -3.71
N LEU A 283 -16.93 -11.33 -3.76
CA LEU A 283 -16.15 -12.02 -4.80
C LEU A 283 -15.29 -13.14 -4.19
N PRO A 284 -15.12 -14.28 -4.89
CA PRO A 284 -14.16 -15.32 -4.50
C PRO A 284 -12.74 -14.76 -4.38
N SER A 285 -11.92 -15.26 -3.46
CA SER A 285 -10.53 -14.81 -3.22
C SER A 285 -9.69 -14.82 -4.50
N ALA A 286 -9.82 -15.88 -5.28
CA ALA A 286 -9.07 -16.07 -6.52
C ALA A 286 -9.39 -15.01 -7.59
N VAL A 287 -10.57 -14.40 -7.57
CA VAL A 287 -10.97 -13.30 -8.47
C VAL A 287 -10.66 -11.95 -7.83
N TYR A 288 -11.03 -11.77 -6.56
CA TYR A 288 -10.90 -10.49 -5.87
C TYR A 288 -9.46 -9.99 -5.83
N TYR A 289 -8.52 -10.79 -5.33
CA TYR A 289 -7.15 -10.31 -5.11
C TYR A 289 -6.42 -9.91 -6.39
N PRO A 290 -6.38 -10.74 -7.46
CA PRO A 290 -5.73 -10.36 -8.70
C PRO A 290 -6.40 -9.17 -9.39
N LEU A 291 -7.73 -9.14 -9.43
CA LEU A 291 -8.49 -8.09 -10.08
C LEU A 291 -8.32 -6.74 -9.37
N ALA A 292 -8.46 -6.71 -8.04
CA ALA A 292 -8.29 -5.50 -7.24
C ALA A 292 -6.91 -4.88 -7.43
N ARG A 293 -5.87 -5.72 -7.45
CA ARG A 293 -4.49 -5.24 -7.60
C ARG A 293 -4.08 -4.98 -9.03
N GLY A 294 -4.57 -5.76 -9.98
CA GLY A 294 -4.33 -5.52 -11.39
C GLY A 294 -4.94 -4.18 -11.84
N VAL A 295 -6.18 -3.90 -11.47
CA VAL A 295 -6.83 -2.61 -11.75
C VAL A 295 -6.09 -1.48 -11.04
N SER A 296 -5.73 -1.63 -9.76
CA SER A 296 -4.96 -0.63 -9.01
C SER A 296 -3.63 -0.32 -9.67
N MET A 297 -2.90 -1.35 -10.14
CA MET A 297 -1.61 -1.18 -10.82
C MET A 297 -1.75 -0.46 -12.17
N LEU A 298 -2.74 -0.86 -12.99
CA LEU A 298 -3.04 -0.21 -14.26
C LEU A 298 -3.30 1.29 -14.06
N LEU A 299 -4.17 1.59 -13.11
CA LEU A 299 -4.55 2.97 -12.81
C LEU A 299 -3.38 3.77 -12.21
N THR A 300 -2.47 3.14 -11.44
CA THR A 300 -1.24 3.77 -10.94
C THR A 300 -0.33 4.16 -12.10
N VAL A 301 -0.13 3.27 -13.08
CA VAL A 301 0.69 3.55 -14.27
C VAL A 301 0.08 4.68 -15.09
N LEU A 302 -1.24 4.68 -15.28
CA LEU A 302 -1.95 5.77 -15.96
C LEU A 302 -1.81 7.09 -15.21
N CYS A 303 -1.97 7.10 -13.90
CA CYS A 303 -1.78 8.28 -13.05
C CYS A 303 -0.33 8.80 -13.14
N ASP A 304 0.67 7.94 -13.05
CA ASP A 304 2.07 8.32 -13.20
C ASP A 304 2.37 8.90 -14.59
N SER A 305 1.78 8.35 -15.63
CA SER A 305 1.95 8.86 -17.00
C SER A 305 1.25 10.19 -17.23
N ILE A 306 -0.03 10.30 -16.85
CA ILE A 306 -0.87 11.46 -17.17
C ILE A 306 -0.60 12.61 -16.19
N VAL A 307 -0.68 12.34 -14.88
CA VAL A 307 -0.60 13.38 -13.83
C VAL A 307 0.84 13.77 -13.55
N PHE A 308 1.74 12.80 -13.48
CA PHE A 308 3.15 13.04 -13.17
C PHE A 308 4.06 13.10 -14.40
N ARG A 309 3.50 12.92 -15.60
CA ARG A 309 4.18 12.99 -16.91
C ARG A 309 5.42 12.09 -16.98
N GLN A 310 5.38 10.94 -16.32
CA GLN A 310 6.48 9.96 -16.37
C GLN A 310 6.35 9.10 -17.63
N LYS A 311 7.47 8.92 -18.35
CA LYS A 311 7.50 8.07 -19.55
C LYS A 311 7.32 6.60 -19.16
N ILE A 312 6.31 5.94 -19.71
CA ILE A 312 6.10 4.50 -19.56
C ILE A 312 7.17 3.78 -20.37
N THR A 313 7.93 2.91 -19.73
CA THR A 313 8.98 2.12 -20.40
C THR A 313 8.41 0.79 -20.92
N GLY A 314 9.05 0.19 -21.94
CA GLY A 314 8.61 -1.09 -22.50
C GLY A 314 8.44 -2.22 -21.47
N ASN A 315 9.29 -2.26 -20.44
CA ASN A 315 9.15 -3.25 -19.35
C ASN A 315 7.87 -3.08 -18.53
N VAL A 316 7.41 -1.82 -18.35
CA VAL A 316 6.13 -1.57 -17.66
C VAL A 316 4.96 -2.04 -18.52
N TRP A 317 5.02 -1.87 -19.84
CA TRP A 317 4.04 -2.44 -20.78
C TRP A 317 4.03 -3.97 -20.74
N ALA A 318 5.22 -4.61 -20.75
CA ALA A 318 5.32 -6.05 -20.61
C ALA A 318 4.76 -6.55 -19.27
N ALA A 319 5.07 -5.87 -18.16
CA ALA A 319 4.52 -6.20 -16.85
C ALA A 319 2.99 -6.05 -16.81
N LEU A 320 2.43 -5.00 -17.42
CA LEU A 320 0.99 -4.83 -17.56
C LEU A 320 0.34 -5.98 -18.36
N ALA A 321 0.97 -6.43 -19.46
CA ALA A 321 0.48 -7.59 -20.22
C ALA A 321 0.42 -8.86 -19.35
N PHE A 322 1.45 -9.12 -18.53
CA PHE A 322 1.42 -10.24 -17.57
C PHE A 322 0.35 -10.09 -16.50
N ILE A 323 0.08 -8.86 -16.02
CA ILE A 323 -0.99 -8.59 -15.06
C ILE A 323 -2.35 -8.86 -15.69
N PHE A 324 -2.58 -8.44 -16.95
CA PHE A 324 -3.82 -8.75 -17.67
C PHE A 324 -3.98 -10.26 -17.90
N ALA A 325 -2.90 -10.97 -18.27
CA ALA A 325 -2.92 -12.42 -18.39
C ALA A 325 -3.27 -13.09 -17.05
N ALA A 326 -2.70 -12.61 -15.95
CA ALA A 326 -3.02 -13.09 -14.61
C ALA A 326 -4.49 -12.90 -14.26
N ILE A 327 -5.05 -11.71 -14.52
CA ILE A 327 -6.47 -11.41 -14.30
C ILE A 327 -7.33 -12.36 -15.13
N ALA A 328 -7.05 -12.53 -16.42
CA ALA A 328 -7.80 -13.44 -17.30
C ALA A 328 -7.77 -14.87 -16.78
N LEU A 329 -6.59 -15.40 -16.41
CA LEU A 329 -6.43 -16.76 -15.90
C LEU A 329 -7.14 -17.00 -14.56
N THR A 330 -7.23 -15.97 -13.71
CA THR A 330 -7.89 -16.10 -12.41
C THR A 330 -9.39 -15.85 -12.47
N SER A 331 -9.89 -15.16 -13.52
CA SER A 331 -11.32 -14.84 -13.70
C SER A 331 -12.08 -15.92 -14.48
N LEU A 332 -11.39 -16.78 -15.21
CA LEU A 332 -11.93 -17.93 -15.96
C LEU A 332 -11.87 -19.21 -15.11
#